data_f5e33985c3e664bea9866857cc1e22cd
#
_entry.id   f5e33985c3e664bea9866857cc1e22cd
#
_cell.length_a   1.000
_cell.length_b   1.000
_cell.length_c   1.000
_cell.angle_alpha   90.00
_cell.angle_beta   90.00
_cell.angle_gamma   90.00
#
_symmetry.space_group_name_H-M   'P 1'
#
loop_
_entity.id
_entity.type
_entity.pdbx_description
1 polymer ?
#
loop_
_entity_poly.entity_id
_entity_poly.type
_entity_poly.pdbx_seq_one_letter_code
_entity_poly.pdbx_strand_id
1 'polypeptide(L)' 'MPNQLENMLREVQRSIMMVDKRINKLDERKQELQDFRQELVTEQERLLHEKRIR' A
#
# COMPACT_ATOMS: atom_id res chain seq x y z
N MET A 1 0.12 -24.65 34.60
CA MET A 1 -0.04 -23.20 34.51
C MET A 1 0.56 -22.72 33.20
N PRO A 2 -0.14 -21.93 32.44
CA PRO A 2 0.47 -21.36 31.25
C PRO A 2 1.63 -20.46 31.65
N ASN A 3 2.77 -20.69 31.06
CA ASN A 3 3.95 -19.91 31.29
C ASN A 3 3.71 -18.48 30.77
N GLN A 4 4.07 -17.50 31.57
CA GLN A 4 3.90 -16.09 31.24
C GLN A 4 4.65 -15.75 29.94
N LEU A 5 5.80 -16.38 29.70
CA LEU A 5 6.55 -16.23 28.44
C LEU A 5 5.74 -16.71 27.23
N GLU A 6 5.03 -17.82 27.36
CA GLU A 6 4.19 -18.32 26.26
C GLU A 6 3.06 -17.36 25.93
N ASN A 7 2.43 -16.76 26.95
CA ASN A 7 1.38 -15.77 26.72
C ASN A 7 1.92 -14.52 26.04
N MET A 8 3.08 -14.05 26.48
CA MET A 8 3.73 -12.90 25.85
C MET A 8 4.10 -13.21 24.39
N LEU A 9 4.59 -14.39 24.13
CA LEU A 9 4.93 -14.80 22.77
C LEU A 9 3.70 -14.82 21.85
N ARG A 10 2.58 -15.33 22.34
CA ARG A 10 1.33 -15.34 21.59
C ARG A 10 0.84 -13.93 21.27
N GLU A 11 0.94 -13.02 22.23
CA GLU A 11 0.56 -11.62 22.01
C GLU A 11 1.42 -10.96 20.95
N VAL A 12 2.72 -11.18 21.01
CA VAL A 12 3.63 -10.64 20.01
C VAL A 12 3.32 -11.22 18.63
N GLN A 13 3.07 -12.52 18.53
CA GLN A 13 2.73 -13.16 17.25
C GLN A 13 1.43 -12.60 16.67
N ARG A 14 0.42 -12.35 17.50
CA ARG A 14 -0.82 -11.69 17.06
C ARG A 14 -0.55 -10.29 16.52
N SER A 15 0.27 -9.53 17.24
CA SER A 15 0.62 -8.17 16.83
C SER A 15 1.34 -8.17 15.50
N ILE A 16 2.25 -9.11 15.28
CA ILE A 16 2.94 -9.25 13.99
C ILE A 16 1.92 -9.52 12.87
N MET A 17 0.99 -10.43 13.08
CA MET A 17 -0.03 -10.73 12.07
C MET A 17 -0.88 -9.51 11.74
N MET A 18 -1.28 -8.73 12.74
CA MET A 18 -2.06 -7.52 12.51
C MET A 18 -1.28 -6.47 11.74
N VAL A 19 -0.02 -6.27 12.10
CA VAL A 19 0.85 -5.33 11.40
C VAL A 19 1.07 -5.77 9.95
N ASP A 20 1.31 -7.05 9.71
CA ASP A 20 1.48 -7.59 8.37
C ASP A 20 0.25 -7.34 7.50
N LYS A 21 -0.94 -7.52 8.04
CA LYS A 21 -2.18 -7.21 7.31
C LYS A 21 -2.28 -5.74 6.93
N ARG A 22 -1.89 -4.84 7.84
CA ARG A 22 -1.88 -3.41 7.57
C ARG A 22 -0.87 -3.05 6.48
N ILE A 23 0.32 -3.65 6.55
CA ILE A 23 1.35 -3.42 5.53
C ILE A 23 0.82 -3.85 4.15
N ASN A 24 0.19 -5.03 4.06
CA ASN A 24 -0.36 -5.51 2.81
C ASN A 24 -1.44 -4.57 2.26
N LYS A 25 -2.33 -4.06 3.11
CA LYS A 25 -3.34 -3.10 2.67
C LYS A 25 -2.73 -1.78 2.20
N LEU A 26 -1.69 -1.31 2.88
CA LEU A 26 -0.99 -0.10 2.48
C LEU A 26 -0.28 -0.28 1.14
N ASP A 27 0.32 -1.45 0.90
CA ASP A 27 0.95 -1.76 -0.37
C ASP A 27 -0.07 -1.79 -1.51
N GLU A 28 -1.24 -2.40 -1.29
CA GLU A 28 -2.33 -2.38 -2.27
C GLU A 28 -2.77 -0.95 -2.58
N ARG A 29 -2.95 -0.15 -1.55
CA ARG A 29 -3.34 1.24 -1.73
C ARG A 29 -2.27 2.05 -2.46
N LYS A 30 -1.02 1.82 -2.12
CA LYS A 30 0.10 2.44 -2.80
C LYS A 30 0.10 2.10 -4.29
N GLN A 31 -0.14 0.84 -4.62
CA GLN A 31 -0.18 0.40 -6.01
C GLN A 31 -1.33 1.06 -6.77
N GLU A 32 -2.51 1.14 -6.17
CA GLU A 32 -3.66 1.82 -6.77
C GLU A 32 -3.34 3.29 -7.06
N LEU A 33 -2.69 3.96 -6.12
CA LEU A 33 -2.33 5.36 -6.28
C LEU A 33 -1.26 5.56 -7.35
N GLN A 34 -0.30 4.64 -7.45
CA GLN A 34 0.71 4.69 -8.51
C GLN A 34 0.10 4.49 -9.87
N ASP A 35 -0.85 3.57 -10.00
CA ASP A 35 -1.56 3.34 -11.24
C ASP A 35 -2.39 4.56 -11.64
N PHE A 36 -3.08 5.17 -10.69
CA PHE A 36 -3.83 6.39 -10.93
C PHE A 36 -2.92 7.54 -11.35
N ARG A 37 -1.78 7.69 -10.69
CA ARG A 37 -0.80 8.69 -11.06
C ARG A 37 -0.32 8.51 -12.49
N GLN A 38 -0.07 7.26 -12.89
CA GLN A 38 0.37 6.97 -14.24
C GLN A 38 -0.70 7.33 -15.28
N GLU A 39 -1.95 7.09 -14.98
CA GLU A 39 -3.06 7.50 -15.84
C GLU A 39 -3.09 9.03 -16.01
N LEU A 40 -2.89 9.76 -14.91
CA LEU A 40 -2.86 11.21 -14.96
C LEU A 40 -1.67 11.76 -15.75
N VAL A 41 -0.51 11.13 -15.59
CA VAL A 41 0.68 11.52 -16.38
C VAL A 41 0.45 11.29 -17.87
N THR A 42 -0.14 10.16 -18.24
CA THR A 42 -0.45 9.85 -19.63
C THR A 42 -1.43 10.88 -20.19
N GLU A 43 -2.45 11.25 -19.43
CA GLU A 43 -3.42 12.27 -19.86
C GLU A 43 -2.75 13.64 -20.03
N GLN A 44 -1.88 14.01 -19.11
CA GLN A 44 -1.13 15.24 -19.22
C GLN A 44 -0.28 15.29 -20.49
N GLU A 45 0.42 14.20 -20.81
CA GLU A 45 1.25 14.13 -22.01
C GLU A 45 0.40 14.25 -23.27
N ARG A 46 -0.77 13.60 -23.28
CA ARG A 46 -1.68 13.71 -24.43
C ARG A 46 -2.15 15.15 -24.63
N LEU A 47 -2.54 15.84 -23.57
CA LEU A 47 -3.01 17.22 -23.63
C LEU A 47 -1.89 18.17 -24.06
N LEU A 48 -0.67 17.95 -23.57
CA LEU A 48 0.47 18.75 -23.99
C LEU A 48 0.79 18.55 -25.47
N HIS A 49 0.66 17.33 -25.95
CA HIS A 49 0.85 17.04 -27.36
C HIS A 49 -0.18 17.76 -28.22
N GLU A 50 -1.45 17.73 -27.86
CA GLU A 50 -2.50 18.45 -28.56
C GLU A 50 -2.24 19.97 -28.56
N LYS A 51 -1.81 20.52 -27.47
CA LYS A 51 -1.49 21.93 -27.37
C LYS A 51 -0.36 22.32 -28.31
N ARG A 52 0.63 21.45 -28.51
CA ARG A 52 1.76 21.73 -29.43
C ARG A 52 1.37 21.70 -30.89
N ILE A 53 0.39 20.89 -31.25
CA ILE A 53 -0.07 20.77 -32.61
C ILE A 53 -0.92 21.98 -33.02
N ARG A 54 -1.56 22.63 -32.07
CA ARG A 54 -2.33 23.83 -32.32
C ARG A 54 -1.41 25.06 -32.22
#